data_c7007b42c7569f546acd7c40e7337d74
#
_entry.id   c7007b42c7569f546acd7c40e7337d74
#
_cell.length_a   1.000
_cell.length_b   1.000
_cell.length_c   1.000
_cell.angle_alpha   90.00
_cell.angle_beta   90.00
_cell.angle_gamma   90.00
#
_symmetry.space_group_name_H-M   'P 1'
#
loop_
_entity.id
_entity.type
_entity.pdbx_description
1 polymer ?
#
loop_
_entity_poly.entity_id
_entity_poly.type
_entity_poly.pdbx_seq_one_letter_code
_entity_poly.pdbx_strand_id
1 'polypeptide(L)'
;MVEFFSYTCPHCAEFATESDGALKIGYLAPGRINIEYRHLVRDPVDLTIGILVNCGAPAKFLGNHDAFMLTQNRWAGPLANHTAAQEARWRTAGAAGRRAIAADFGFYTIMERRGYTRTAVDRCLADQAQANRIAGISDKEWDRPGVDSTPTFAINGVVMPGTHTWPALERQIKEFI
;
A
#
# COMPACT_ATOMS: atom_id res chain seq x y z
N MET A 1 -13.27 -4.87 -9.39
CA MET A 1 -13.26 -3.84 -8.33
C MET A 1 -11.88 -3.19 -8.29
N VAL A 2 -11.81 -1.90 -7.99
CA VAL A 2 -10.56 -1.17 -7.75
C VAL A 2 -10.55 -0.69 -6.30
N GLU A 3 -9.41 -0.81 -5.63
CA GLU A 3 -9.14 -0.19 -4.33
C GLU A 3 -8.07 0.88 -4.51
N PHE A 4 -8.41 2.12 -4.20
CA PHE A 4 -7.47 3.25 -4.08
C PHE A 4 -7.04 3.35 -2.63
N PHE A 5 -5.78 3.09 -2.35
CA PHE A 5 -5.27 2.89 -0.99
C PHE A 5 -3.91 3.55 -0.76
N SER A 6 -3.53 3.68 0.50
CA SER A 6 -2.19 4.10 0.93
C SER A 6 -1.68 3.21 2.06
N TYR A 7 -0.41 2.86 2.06
CA TYR A 7 0.20 2.06 3.14
C TYR A 7 0.29 2.82 4.46
N THR A 8 0.34 4.15 4.44
CA THR A 8 0.37 4.97 5.65
C THR A 8 -1.02 5.42 6.12
N CYS A 9 -2.08 4.98 5.44
CA CYS A 9 -3.46 5.26 5.85
C CYS A 9 -3.94 4.21 6.88
N PRO A 10 -4.31 4.60 8.12
CA PRO A 10 -4.80 3.66 9.12
C PRO A 10 -6.13 3.01 8.72
N HIS A 11 -7.04 3.75 8.07
CA HIS A 11 -8.31 3.19 7.61
C HIS A 11 -8.15 2.16 6.49
N CYS A 12 -7.09 2.26 5.66
CA CYS A 12 -6.77 1.21 4.69
C CYS A 12 -6.33 -0.08 5.40
N ALA A 13 -5.53 0.02 6.46
CA ALA A 13 -5.11 -1.14 7.23
C ALA A 13 -6.26 -1.77 8.03
N GLU A 14 -7.17 -0.97 8.56
CA GLU A 14 -8.41 -1.42 9.19
C GLU A 14 -9.26 -2.18 8.18
N PHE A 15 -9.53 -1.58 7.02
CA PHE A 15 -10.27 -2.23 5.93
C PHE A 15 -9.62 -3.56 5.51
N ALA A 16 -8.31 -3.57 5.27
CA ALA A 16 -7.60 -4.78 4.88
C ALA A 16 -7.76 -5.89 5.93
N THR A 17 -7.65 -5.55 7.23
CA THR A 17 -7.81 -6.50 8.32
C THR A 17 -9.23 -7.06 8.41
N GLU A 18 -10.26 -6.20 8.24
CA GLU A 18 -11.67 -6.60 8.27
C GLU A 18 -12.06 -7.47 7.07
N SER A 19 -11.52 -7.15 5.89
CA SER A 19 -11.93 -7.76 4.62
C SER A 19 -11.15 -9.02 4.27
N ASP A 20 -9.92 -9.20 4.77
CA ASP A 20 -8.94 -10.18 4.26
C ASP A 20 -9.51 -11.58 4.02
N GLY A 21 -10.09 -12.20 5.05
CA GLY A 21 -10.65 -13.55 4.93
C GLY A 21 -11.90 -13.61 4.05
N ALA A 22 -12.86 -12.70 4.27
CA ALA A 22 -14.12 -12.67 3.55
C ALA A 22 -13.91 -12.35 2.06
N LEU A 23 -13.08 -11.36 1.74
CA LEU A 23 -12.77 -10.97 0.38
C LEU A 23 -12.04 -12.08 -0.37
N LYS A 24 -10.98 -12.64 0.21
CA LYS A 24 -10.17 -13.68 -0.43
C LYS A 24 -10.94 -14.97 -0.65
N ILE A 25 -11.64 -15.48 0.38
CA ILE A 25 -12.32 -16.77 0.33
C ILE A 25 -13.70 -16.66 -0.33
N GLY A 26 -14.45 -15.60 0.00
CA GLY A 26 -15.84 -15.47 -0.47
C GLY A 26 -15.98 -14.93 -1.89
N TYR A 27 -15.02 -14.16 -2.37
CA TYR A 27 -15.15 -13.41 -3.63
C TYR A 27 -14.03 -13.66 -4.63
N LEU A 28 -12.76 -13.59 -4.21
CA LEU A 28 -11.62 -13.72 -5.14
C LEU A 28 -11.34 -15.17 -5.52
N ALA A 29 -11.25 -16.09 -4.55
CA ALA A 29 -10.96 -17.49 -4.83
C ALA A 29 -12.02 -18.16 -5.72
N PRO A 30 -13.34 -17.95 -5.54
CA PRO A 30 -14.35 -18.46 -6.46
C PRO A 30 -14.45 -17.67 -7.78
N GLY A 31 -13.64 -16.63 -7.99
CA GLY A 31 -13.65 -15.84 -9.21
C GLY A 31 -14.88 -14.93 -9.42
N ARG A 32 -15.59 -14.60 -8.34
CA ARG A 32 -16.79 -13.72 -8.41
C ARG A 32 -16.43 -12.29 -8.75
N ILE A 33 -15.27 -11.82 -8.26
CA ILE A 33 -14.71 -10.51 -8.54
C ILE A 33 -13.22 -10.60 -8.80
N ASN A 34 -12.69 -9.59 -9.48
CA ASN A 34 -11.24 -9.31 -9.54
C ASN A 34 -10.97 -8.02 -8.78
N ILE A 35 -9.81 -7.90 -8.13
CA ILE A 35 -9.36 -6.69 -7.48
C ILE A 35 -8.12 -6.13 -8.17
N GLU A 36 -8.11 -4.81 -8.35
CA GLU A 36 -6.96 -4.03 -8.78
C GLU A 36 -6.61 -3.05 -7.67
N TYR A 37 -5.35 -3.06 -7.24
CA TYR A 37 -4.82 -2.17 -6.22
C TYR A 37 -4.18 -0.94 -6.87
N ARG A 38 -4.68 0.26 -6.54
CA ARG A 38 -4.15 1.55 -7.01
C ARG A 38 -3.59 2.35 -5.85
N HIS A 39 -2.28 2.45 -5.80
CA HIS A 39 -1.56 3.10 -4.72
C HIS A 39 -1.62 4.63 -4.87
N LEU A 40 -2.22 5.28 -3.88
CA LEU A 40 -2.24 6.73 -3.70
C LEU A 40 -1.15 7.13 -2.70
N VAL A 41 -0.01 7.56 -3.21
CA VAL A 41 1.15 7.95 -2.39
C VAL A 41 0.84 9.23 -1.62
N ARG A 42 1.02 9.20 -0.30
CA ARG A 42 0.73 10.34 0.60
C ARG A 42 1.99 10.99 1.15
N ASP A 43 3.06 10.22 1.29
CA ASP A 43 4.29 10.67 1.94
C ASP A 43 5.50 9.81 1.51
N PRO A 44 6.75 10.18 1.89
CA PRO A 44 7.94 9.41 1.53
C PRO A 44 7.99 7.98 2.11
N VAL A 45 7.35 7.75 3.26
CA VAL A 45 7.28 6.41 3.87
C VAL A 45 6.39 5.52 3.02
N ASP A 46 5.24 6.03 2.61
CA ASP A 46 4.29 5.36 1.73
C ASP A 46 4.91 5.00 0.37
N LEU A 47 5.61 5.95 -0.27
CA LEU A 47 6.36 5.67 -1.50
C LEU A 47 7.42 4.58 -1.30
N THR A 48 8.13 4.61 -0.17
CA THR A 48 9.16 3.60 0.14
C THR A 48 8.55 2.21 0.23
N ILE A 49 7.40 2.06 0.88
CA ILE A 49 6.67 0.79 0.94
C ILE A 49 6.20 0.39 -0.46
N GLY A 50 5.65 1.31 -1.23
CA GLY A 50 5.24 1.05 -2.62
C GLY A 50 6.36 0.45 -3.48
N ILE A 51 7.59 0.94 -3.33
CA ILE A 51 8.77 0.38 -4.00
C ILE A 51 9.07 -1.04 -3.50
N LEU A 52 9.04 -1.27 -2.18
CA LEU A 52 9.34 -2.56 -1.57
C LEU A 52 8.31 -3.63 -1.94
N VAL A 53 7.05 -3.28 -1.99
CA VAL A 53 5.97 -4.21 -2.37
C VAL A 53 6.11 -4.66 -3.82
N ASN A 54 6.57 -3.79 -4.69
CA ASN A 54 6.85 -4.09 -6.09
C ASN A 54 8.26 -4.70 -6.33
N CYS A 55 8.99 -5.03 -5.28
CA CYS A 55 10.31 -5.64 -5.37
C CYS A 55 10.22 -7.10 -5.83
N GLY A 56 11.03 -7.48 -6.82
CA GLY A 56 11.11 -8.85 -7.32
C GLY A 56 10.06 -9.19 -8.39
N ALA A 57 9.71 -10.47 -8.47
CA ALA A 57 8.76 -10.94 -9.48
C ALA A 57 7.33 -10.48 -9.18
N PRO A 58 6.50 -10.16 -10.21
CA PRO A 58 5.11 -9.71 -10.02
C PRO A 58 4.26 -10.63 -9.15
N ALA A 59 4.47 -11.94 -9.20
CA ALA A 59 3.76 -12.91 -8.36
C ALA A 59 3.98 -12.72 -6.85
N LYS A 60 5.02 -11.99 -6.43
CA LYS A 60 5.28 -11.67 -5.02
C LYS A 60 4.49 -10.48 -4.50
N PHE A 61 3.87 -9.69 -5.39
CA PHE A 61 3.19 -8.44 -5.05
C PHE A 61 2.19 -8.62 -3.91
N LEU A 62 1.20 -9.49 -4.05
CA LEU A 62 0.14 -9.66 -3.03
C LEU A 62 0.70 -10.04 -1.67
N GLY A 63 1.63 -10.98 -1.62
CA GLY A 63 2.23 -11.37 -0.35
C GLY A 63 3.09 -10.27 0.28
N ASN A 64 3.74 -9.43 -0.52
CA ASN A 64 4.44 -8.25 -0.02
C ASN A 64 3.44 -7.18 0.44
N HIS A 65 2.38 -6.93 -0.32
CA HIS A 65 1.28 -6.02 0.03
C HIS A 65 0.69 -6.38 1.40
N ASP A 66 0.27 -7.64 1.57
CA ASP A 66 -0.28 -8.15 2.83
C ASP A 66 0.69 -7.98 4.01
N ALA A 67 1.99 -8.24 3.77
CA ALA A 67 3.01 -8.12 4.81
C ALA A 67 3.14 -6.70 5.37
N PHE A 68 2.91 -5.67 4.57
CA PHE A 68 2.89 -4.27 5.03
C PHE A 68 1.52 -3.86 5.53
N MET A 69 0.46 -4.12 4.78
CA MET A 69 -0.88 -3.63 5.08
C MET A 69 -1.45 -4.25 6.36
N LEU A 70 -1.39 -5.58 6.50
CA LEU A 70 -1.94 -6.30 7.66
C LEU A 70 -1.08 -6.17 8.93
N THR A 71 0.11 -5.56 8.84
CA THR A 71 0.99 -5.36 9.99
C THR A 71 1.27 -3.89 10.29
N GLN A 72 0.49 -2.97 9.72
CA GLN A 72 0.70 -1.52 9.86
C GLN A 72 0.82 -1.10 11.33
N ASN A 73 0.00 -1.64 12.21
CA ASN A 73 0.03 -1.37 13.65
C ASN A 73 1.36 -1.73 14.35
N ARG A 74 2.20 -2.56 13.73
CA ARG A 74 3.49 -2.99 14.27
C ARG A 74 4.64 -2.11 13.82
N TRP A 75 4.55 -1.49 12.64
CA TRP A 75 5.63 -0.70 12.07
C TRP A 75 5.35 0.80 12.00
N ALA A 76 4.09 1.24 12.06
CA ALA A 76 3.72 2.64 11.86
C ALA A 76 4.03 3.57 13.04
N GLY A 77 4.51 3.05 14.18
CA GLY A 77 4.84 3.83 15.37
C GLY A 77 5.67 5.10 15.10
N PRO A 78 6.75 5.04 14.30
CA PRO A 78 7.56 6.22 14.00
C PRO A 78 6.82 7.32 13.22
N LEU A 79 5.69 7.05 12.56
CA LEU A 79 4.88 8.11 11.93
C LEU A 79 4.39 9.15 12.95
N ALA A 80 4.01 8.70 14.14
CA ALA A 80 3.55 9.57 15.21
C ALA A 80 4.67 10.00 16.17
N ASN A 81 5.74 9.19 16.28
CA ASN A 81 6.79 9.37 17.27
C ASN A 81 8.18 9.31 16.62
N HIS A 82 8.65 10.44 16.10
CA HIS A 82 9.98 10.58 15.51
C HIS A 82 10.65 11.87 15.93
N THR A 83 11.97 11.91 15.78
CA THR A 83 12.77 13.10 16.02
C THR A 83 12.90 13.94 14.75
N ALA A 84 13.19 15.23 14.88
CA ALA A 84 13.49 16.10 13.74
C ALA A 84 14.68 15.56 12.90
N ALA A 85 15.66 14.91 13.53
CA ALA A 85 16.78 14.30 12.84
C ALA A 85 16.35 13.08 12.00
N GLN A 86 15.40 12.29 12.46
CA GLN A 86 14.81 11.19 11.68
C GLN A 86 14.06 11.76 10.47
N GLU A 87 13.17 12.72 10.70
CA GLU A 87 12.41 13.35 9.63
C GLU A 87 13.33 13.98 8.56
N ALA A 88 14.40 14.66 8.96
CA ALA A 88 15.38 15.22 8.03
C ALA A 88 16.05 14.14 7.16
N ARG A 89 16.39 12.97 7.74
CA ARG A 89 16.94 11.84 6.98
C ARG A 89 15.92 11.26 5.99
N TRP A 90 14.65 11.15 6.39
CA TRP A 90 13.59 10.62 5.53
C TRP A 90 13.30 11.52 4.32
N ARG A 91 13.49 12.82 4.48
CA ARG A 91 13.35 13.82 3.41
C ARG A 91 14.55 13.89 2.46
N THR A 92 15.64 13.16 2.78
CA THR A 92 16.79 13.06 1.87
C THR A 92 16.36 12.42 0.55
N ALA A 93 16.66 13.07 -0.56
CA ALA A 93 16.26 12.57 -1.88
C ALA A 93 16.87 11.22 -2.23
N GLY A 94 16.13 10.44 -2.99
CA GLY A 94 16.60 9.20 -3.61
C GLY A 94 16.80 8.04 -2.62
N ALA A 95 17.74 7.17 -2.92
CA ALA A 95 17.96 5.93 -2.21
C ALA A 95 18.37 6.11 -0.73
N ALA A 96 19.06 7.20 -0.41
CA ALA A 96 19.52 7.46 0.96
C ALA A 96 18.35 7.67 1.92
N GLY A 97 17.38 8.50 1.55
CA GLY A 97 16.16 8.72 2.35
C GLY A 97 15.33 7.45 2.47
N ARG A 98 15.13 6.71 1.38
CA ARG A 98 14.38 5.46 1.40
C ARG A 98 15.02 4.38 2.27
N ARG A 99 16.36 4.28 2.29
CA ARG A 99 17.08 3.37 3.20
C ARG A 99 16.97 3.81 4.67
N ALA A 100 17.01 5.11 4.94
CA ALA A 100 16.79 5.63 6.29
C ALA A 100 15.38 5.28 6.80
N ILE A 101 14.36 5.49 5.96
CA ILE A 101 12.99 5.07 6.26
C ILE A 101 12.94 3.56 6.52
N ALA A 102 13.46 2.75 5.61
CA ALA A 102 13.42 1.29 5.75
C ALA A 102 14.10 0.78 7.03
N ALA A 103 15.16 1.45 7.48
CA ALA A 103 15.84 1.14 8.74
C ALA A 103 15.01 1.56 9.96
N ASP A 104 14.52 2.79 9.99
CA ASP A 104 13.80 3.36 11.14
C ASP A 104 12.42 2.69 11.36
N PHE A 105 11.78 2.23 10.29
CA PHE A 105 10.48 1.55 10.32
C PHE A 105 10.58 0.01 10.37
N GLY A 106 11.77 -0.57 10.34
CA GLY A 106 11.98 -2.02 10.39
C GLY A 106 11.58 -2.75 9.09
N PHE A 107 11.50 -2.06 7.96
CA PHE A 107 11.06 -2.65 6.69
C PHE A 107 12.02 -3.72 6.15
N TYR A 108 13.31 -3.64 6.49
CA TYR A 108 14.26 -4.71 6.17
C TYR A 108 13.82 -6.05 6.77
N THR A 109 13.40 -6.05 8.05
CA THR A 109 12.93 -7.27 8.73
C THR A 109 11.65 -7.82 8.11
N ILE A 110 10.74 -6.94 7.68
CA ILE A 110 9.52 -7.36 6.96
C ILE A 110 9.89 -8.06 5.66
N MET A 111 10.78 -7.46 4.87
CA MET A 111 11.19 -8.01 3.58
C MET A 111 12.04 -9.29 3.72
N GLU A 112 12.88 -9.38 4.75
CA GLU A 112 13.65 -10.61 5.06
C GLU A 112 12.71 -11.79 5.36
N ARG A 113 11.64 -11.57 6.12
CA ARG A 113 10.59 -12.58 6.35
C ARG A 113 9.85 -12.98 5.07
N ARG A 114 9.86 -12.13 4.06
CA ARG A 114 9.35 -12.39 2.70
C ARG A 114 10.36 -13.11 1.80
N GLY A 115 11.55 -13.44 2.33
CA GLY A 115 12.61 -14.15 1.62
C GLY A 115 13.52 -13.27 0.77
N TYR A 116 13.58 -11.95 1.05
CA TYR A 116 14.54 -11.05 0.38
C TYR A 116 15.80 -10.90 1.21
N THR A 117 16.97 -10.91 0.56
CA THR A 117 18.21 -10.51 1.21
C THR A 117 18.27 -8.99 1.37
N ARG A 118 19.02 -8.51 2.36
CA ARG A 118 19.24 -7.07 2.54
C ARG A 118 19.75 -6.39 1.26
N THR A 119 20.67 -7.02 0.56
CA THR A 119 21.20 -6.52 -0.74
C THR A 119 20.10 -6.39 -1.80
N ALA A 120 19.16 -7.34 -1.86
CA ALA A 120 18.03 -7.26 -2.78
C ALA A 120 17.09 -6.10 -2.41
N VAL A 121 16.82 -5.90 -1.11
CA VAL A 121 16.03 -4.77 -0.61
C VAL A 121 16.71 -3.45 -0.96
N ASP A 122 18.00 -3.31 -0.70
CA ASP A 122 18.78 -2.09 -1.02
C ASP A 122 18.78 -1.77 -2.52
N ARG A 123 18.77 -2.79 -3.37
CA ARG A 123 18.67 -2.62 -4.83
C ARG A 123 17.29 -2.08 -5.22
N CYS A 124 16.22 -2.61 -4.65
CA CYS A 124 14.87 -2.11 -4.89
C CYS A 124 14.72 -0.65 -4.39
N LEU A 125 15.22 -0.34 -3.19
CA LEU A 125 15.21 1.02 -2.64
C LEU A 125 16.01 2.03 -3.47
N ALA A 126 17.02 1.55 -4.24
CA ALA A 126 17.81 2.38 -5.13
C ALA A 126 17.15 2.62 -6.50
N ASP A 127 16.08 1.90 -6.84
CA ASP A 127 15.40 2.02 -8.14
C ASP A 127 14.61 3.33 -8.22
N GLN A 128 15.26 4.35 -8.81
CA GLN A 128 14.63 5.67 -9.00
C GLN A 128 13.58 5.65 -10.12
N ALA A 129 13.75 4.79 -11.13
CA ALA A 129 12.77 4.67 -12.19
C ALA A 129 11.44 4.11 -11.66
N GLN A 130 11.52 3.10 -10.79
CA GLN A 130 10.34 2.55 -10.11
C GLN A 130 9.69 3.60 -9.19
N ALA A 131 10.47 4.36 -8.41
CA ALA A 131 9.94 5.43 -7.57
C ALA A 131 9.17 6.47 -8.40
N ASN A 132 9.76 6.94 -9.50
CA ASN A 132 9.13 7.92 -10.39
C ASN A 132 7.85 7.35 -11.04
N ARG A 133 7.87 6.09 -11.42
CA ARG A 133 6.70 5.41 -12.01
C ARG A 133 5.55 5.33 -11.00
N ILE A 134 5.82 4.92 -9.75
CA ILE A 134 4.80 4.83 -8.71
C ILE A 134 4.22 6.20 -8.41
N ALA A 135 5.06 7.22 -8.19
CA ALA A 135 4.63 8.58 -7.93
C ALA A 135 3.78 9.13 -9.08
N GLY A 136 4.24 9.01 -10.33
CA GLY A 136 3.50 9.53 -11.49
C GLY A 136 2.19 8.80 -11.80
N ILE A 137 2.05 7.51 -11.41
CA ILE A 137 0.76 6.82 -11.45
C ILE A 137 -0.15 7.36 -10.34
N SER A 138 0.37 7.49 -9.12
CA SER A 138 -0.35 8.02 -7.97
C SER A 138 -0.93 9.41 -8.25
N ASP A 139 -0.13 10.31 -8.81
CA ASP A 139 -0.57 11.68 -9.14
C ASP A 139 -1.80 11.66 -10.06
N LYS A 140 -1.78 10.81 -11.09
CA LYS A 140 -2.92 10.63 -12.02
C LYS A 140 -4.16 10.06 -11.34
N GLU A 141 -3.98 9.16 -10.37
CA GLU A 141 -5.12 8.57 -9.67
C GLU A 141 -5.70 9.53 -8.63
N TRP A 142 -4.90 10.42 -8.02
CA TRP A 142 -5.41 11.50 -7.20
C TRP A 142 -6.25 12.53 -7.99
N ASP A 143 -5.94 12.73 -9.26
CA ASP A 143 -6.70 13.62 -10.16
C ASP A 143 -8.02 12.98 -10.67
N ARG A 144 -8.28 11.70 -10.34
CA ARG A 144 -9.48 11.00 -10.79
C ARG A 144 -10.73 11.53 -10.07
N PRO A 145 -11.80 11.90 -10.80
CA PRO A 145 -13.04 12.36 -10.18
C PRO A 145 -13.60 11.37 -9.15
N GLY A 146 -13.88 11.85 -7.95
CA GLY A 146 -14.41 11.08 -6.83
C GLY A 146 -13.37 10.30 -6.03
N VAL A 147 -12.08 10.44 -6.32
CA VAL A 147 -10.98 9.88 -5.54
C VAL A 147 -10.30 11.02 -4.77
N ASP A 148 -10.76 11.28 -3.55
CA ASP A 148 -10.32 12.38 -2.69
C ASP A 148 -9.78 11.92 -1.33
N SER A 149 -9.89 10.63 -1.05
CA SER A 149 -9.53 10.00 0.24
C SER A 149 -9.11 8.54 0.06
N THR A 150 -8.53 7.95 1.10
CA THR A 150 -8.19 6.52 1.16
C THR A 150 -8.77 5.86 2.41
N PRO A 151 -9.30 4.62 2.32
CA PRO A 151 -9.54 3.89 1.08
C PRO A 151 -10.73 4.48 0.29
N THR A 152 -10.64 4.46 -1.03
CA THR A 152 -11.77 4.69 -1.94
C THR A 152 -11.92 3.47 -2.85
N PHE A 153 -13.14 3.14 -3.25
CA PHE A 153 -13.41 1.97 -4.07
C PHE A 153 -14.12 2.34 -5.37
N ALA A 154 -13.90 1.52 -6.41
CA ALA A 154 -14.71 1.56 -7.60
C ALA A 154 -15.14 0.15 -8.00
N ILE A 155 -16.42 -0.02 -8.36
CA ILE A 155 -16.99 -1.29 -8.85
C ILE A 155 -17.39 -1.08 -10.31
N ASN A 156 -16.89 -1.92 -11.21
CA ASN A 156 -17.16 -1.82 -12.65
C ASN A 156 -16.95 -0.40 -13.24
N GLY A 157 -15.93 0.32 -12.72
CA GLY A 157 -15.58 1.68 -13.15
C GLY A 157 -16.33 2.81 -12.46
N VAL A 158 -17.32 2.50 -11.63
CA VAL A 158 -18.11 3.50 -10.86
C VAL A 158 -17.47 3.67 -9.48
N VAL A 159 -17.05 4.88 -9.13
CA VAL A 159 -16.53 5.20 -7.79
C VAL A 159 -17.67 5.15 -6.77
N MET A 160 -17.40 4.58 -5.58
CA MET A 160 -18.35 4.40 -4.48
C MET A 160 -18.08 5.46 -3.39
N PRO A 161 -18.65 6.66 -3.48
CA PRO A 161 -18.38 7.72 -2.52
C PRO A 161 -18.83 7.33 -1.11
N GLY A 162 -18.03 7.72 -0.09
CA GLY A 162 -18.37 7.46 1.32
C GLY A 162 -18.27 6.00 1.76
N THR A 163 -17.70 5.12 0.92
CA THR A 163 -17.47 3.71 1.24
C THR A 163 -16.04 3.52 1.72
N HIS A 164 -15.87 3.24 3.02
CA HIS A 164 -14.54 3.12 3.64
C HIS A 164 -14.38 1.86 4.51
N THR A 165 -15.45 1.06 4.69
CA THR A 165 -15.44 -0.14 5.55
C THR A 165 -15.86 -1.38 4.76
N TRP A 166 -15.39 -2.54 5.21
CA TRP A 166 -15.77 -3.80 4.57
C TRP A 166 -17.29 -4.07 4.55
N PRO A 167 -18.05 -3.89 5.65
CA PRO A 167 -19.49 -4.14 5.62
C PRO A 167 -20.26 -3.23 4.64
N ALA A 168 -19.80 -1.99 4.43
CA ALA A 168 -20.40 -1.10 3.46
C ALA A 168 -20.10 -1.55 2.03
N LEU A 169 -18.83 -1.85 1.75
CA LEU A 169 -18.40 -2.32 0.42
C LEU A 169 -19.03 -3.67 0.05
N GLU A 170 -19.09 -4.62 0.99
CA GLU A 170 -19.67 -5.94 0.74
C GLU A 170 -21.13 -5.88 0.31
N ARG A 171 -21.93 -4.99 0.92
CA ARG A 171 -23.31 -4.77 0.49
C ARG A 171 -23.39 -4.30 -0.97
N GLN A 172 -22.52 -3.34 -1.34
CA GLN A 172 -22.47 -2.83 -2.71
C GLN A 172 -21.99 -3.91 -3.70
N ILE A 173 -20.95 -4.69 -3.36
CA ILE A 173 -20.51 -5.79 -4.21
C ILE A 173 -21.67 -6.73 -4.52
N LYS A 174 -22.48 -7.09 -3.53
CA LYS A 174 -23.64 -7.98 -3.70
C LYS A 174 -24.72 -7.46 -4.65
N GLU A 175 -24.75 -6.17 -4.91
CA GLU A 175 -25.68 -5.55 -5.87
C GLU A 175 -25.17 -5.67 -7.33
N PHE A 176 -23.88 -5.99 -7.52
CA PHE A 176 -23.22 -6.07 -8.83
C PHE A 176 -22.91 -7.49 -9.31
N ILE A 177 -23.13 -8.52 -8.47
CA ILE A 177 -22.80 -9.93 -8.79
C ILE A 177 -23.99 -10.86 -8.74
#